data_fd1934f758f505a63204419980a9ad95
#
_entry.id   fd1934f758f505a63204419980a9ad95
#
_cell.length_a   1.000
_cell.length_b   1.000
_cell.length_c   1.000
_cell.angle_alpha   90.00
_cell.angle_beta   90.00
_cell.angle_gamma   90.00
#
_symmetry.space_group_name_H-M   'P 1'
#
loop_
_entity.id
_entity.type
_entity.pdbx_description
1 polymer ?
#
loop_
_entity_poly.entity_id
_entity_poly.type
_entity_poly.pdbx_seq_one_letter_code
_entity_poly.pdbx_strand_id
1 'polypeptide(L)'
;MIKTLLGQVKEFKLVSLLTPLGMLAEVIVENFIPLLMATIIDSIGSGDLNSIYRTACIMIVLAIAGLISGYLGGVFGANASAGFARNLRKAMFENIQTFSFSNIDKFSTAGLVTRLTTDVTNMQNAYQMILRMAVRAPFSLIVAMIMAFTVSPRLASIYLIAVIILGCICALIIKFAFKYFNQVFKKYDKLNESVQENVSAMRVVKAYVREDYERGKFGKASYNIYKMFIKAEGIVSLNAPSMMLAIYSCILFISWLSAHMIIASGNNPAVGLTTGNLTSLLAYCMNILMSLMMLSMVFVMVTMSMASAERVAEVINEKADITNPKNPEYEVANGSIRFENVDFRYNKTSEKPVLENINISIKSGETIGIIGGTGSAKSSFVNLLSRLYDVEKGSVIVGGKDVREYDLDVLRKEVSVVLQKNVLFSGTILENLRWGDENATDEECIRACKLACADEFIERMPDKYNTYIEQGGSNVSGGQKQRLCIARALLTVDADYRPVLKSNGFLTRDPRMKERKKYGLKAARRAPQFSKR
;
A
#
# COMPACT_ATOMS: atom_id res chain seq x y z
N MET A 1 0.40 10.92 -12.01
CA MET A 1 0.70 9.59 -11.50
C MET A 1 2.11 9.12 -11.89
N ILE A 2 2.38 8.72 -13.14
CA ILE A 2 3.69 8.15 -13.55
C ILE A 2 4.85 9.09 -13.23
N LYS A 3 4.73 10.39 -13.54
CA LYS A 3 5.77 11.40 -13.23
C LYS A 3 6.07 11.49 -11.73
N THR A 4 5.06 11.43 -10.88
CA THR A 4 5.20 11.47 -9.42
C THR A 4 5.96 10.24 -8.92
N LEU A 5 5.58 9.04 -9.40
CA LEU A 5 6.22 7.78 -9.01
C LEU A 5 7.66 7.70 -9.49
N LEU A 6 7.93 8.00 -10.77
CA LEU A 6 9.29 8.03 -11.32
C LEU A 6 10.18 9.07 -10.61
N GLY A 7 9.60 10.18 -10.14
CA GLY A 7 10.29 11.16 -9.31
C GLY A 7 10.86 10.58 -8.01
N GLN A 8 10.33 9.45 -7.51
CA GLN A 8 10.82 8.80 -6.29
C GLN A 8 12.00 7.84 -6.52
N VAL A 9 12.47 7.67 -7.74
CA VAL A 9 13.69 6.90 -8.02
C VAL A 9 14.94 7.59 -7.43
N LYS A 10 14.97 8.93 -7.37
CA LYS A 10 15.97 9.78 -6.70
C LYS A 10 17.43 9.28 -6.93
N GLU A 11 18.10 8.86 -5.86
CA GLU A 11 19.50 8.39 -5.86
C GLU A 11 19.72 7.06 -6.59
N PHE A 12 18.66 6.30 -6.88
CA PHE A 12 18.76 5.00 -7.55
C PHE A 12 18.71 5.06 -9.09
N LYS A 13 18.78 6.27 -9.70
CA LYS A 13 18.74 6.44 -11.16
C LYS A 13 19.84 5.70 -11.88
N LEU A 14 21.07 5.73 -11.37
CA LEU A 14 22.21 5.06 -11.99
C LEU A 14 22.03 3.53 -12.00
N VAL A 15 21.67 2.96 -10.85
CA VAL A 15 21.43 1.50 -10.72
C VAL A 15 20.23 1.07 -11.58
N SER A 16 19.20 1.91 -11.68
CA SER A 16 18.04 1.68 -12.55
C SER A 16 18.40 1.69 -14.03
N LEU A 17 19.42 2.45 -14.45
CA LEU A 17 19.92 2.47 -15.82
C LEU A 17 20.87 1.28 -16.07
N LEU A 18 21.72 0.92 -15.12
CA LEU A 18 22.66 -0.19 -15.23
C LEU A 18 21.95 -1.55 -15.31
N THR A 19 20.78 -1.70 -14.70
CA THR A 19 19.98 -2.94 -14.75
C THR A 19 19.61 -3.34 -16.19
N PRO A 20 18.92 -2.50 -16.99
CA PRO A 20 18.66 -2.80 -18.39
C PRO A 20 19.92 -3.07 -19.21
N LEU A 21 20.99 -2.30 -18.98
CA LEU A 21 22.25 -2.49 -19.71
C LEU A 21 22.86 -3.87 -19.43
N GLY A 22 22.85 -4.34 -18.19
CA GLY A 22 23.27 -5.70 -17.84
C GLY A 22 22.41 -6.76 -18.54
N MET A 23 21.09 -6.57 -18.57
CA MET A 23 20.17 -7.48 -19.27
C MET A 23 20.39 -7.49 -20.79
N LEU A 24 20.67 -6.33 -21.40
CA LEU A 24 20.97 -6.23 -22.83
C LEU A 24 22.27 -6.95 -23.19
N ALA A 25 23.32 -6.79 -22.38
CA ALA A 25 24.59 -7.49 -22.57
C ALA A 25 24.41 -9.02 -22.46
N GLU A 26 23.65 -9.49 -21.47
CA GLU A 26 23.31 -10.90 -21.33
C GLU A 26 22.58 -11.44 -22.56
N VAL A 27 21.57 -10.75 -23.06
CA VAL A 27 20.79 -11.15 -24.25
C VAL A 27 21.65 -11.24 -25.49
N ILE A 28 22.58 -10.29 -25.72
CA ILE A 28 23.50 -10.35 -26.84
C ILE A 28 24.33 -11.62 -26.77
N VAL A 29 24.95 -11.89 -25.62
CA VAL A 29 25.76 -13.09 -25.43
C VAL A 29 24.95 -14.37 -25.63
N GLU A 30 23.76 -14.45 -25.05
CA GLU A 30 22.85 -15.60 -25.17
C GLU A 30 22.48 -15.92 -26.61
N ASN A 31 22.28 -14.90 -27.45
CA ASN A 31 21.93 -15.10 -28.87
C ASN A 31 23.12 -15.38 -29.78
N PHE A 32 24.38 -15.16 -29.35
CA PHE A 32 25.56 -15.60 -30.08
C PHE A 32 25.87 -17.09 -29.90
N ILE A 33 25.48 -17.69 -28.76
CA ILE A 33 25.78 -19.10 -28.46
C ILE A 33 25.24 -20.07 -29.53
N PRO A 34 23.96 -19.95 -30.02
CA PRO A 34 23.44 -20.84 -31.04
C PRO A 34 24.24 -20.80 -32.36
N LEU A 35 24.76 -19.62 -32.74
CA LEU A 35 25.60 -19.49 -33.93
C LEU A 35 26.93 -20.23 -33.80
N LEU A 36 27.57 -20.12 -32.64
CA LEU A 36 28.83 -20.85 -32.34
C LEU A 36 28.58 -22.35 -32.25
N MET A 37 27.42 -22.76 -31.70
CA MET A 37 27.04 -24.17 -31.69
C MET A 37 26.87 -24.74 -33.09
N ALA A 38 26.31 -23.95 -34.02
CA ALA A 38 26.24 -24.34 -35.44
C ALA A 38 27.65 -24.61 -36.01
N THR A 39 28.62 -23.72 -35.72
CA THR A 39 30.01 -23.88 -36.15
C THR A 39 30.64 -25.18 -35.61
N ILE A 40 30.39 -25.54 -34.35
CA ILE A 40 30.86 -26.80 -33.77
C ILE A 40 30.27 -28.00 -34.49
N ILE A 41 28.94 -27.99 -34.73
CA ILE A 41 28.24 -29.10 -35.40
C ILE A 41 28.79 -29.29 -36.82
N ASP A 42 29.00 -28.22 -37.56
CA ASP A 42 29.55 -28.27 -38.93
C ASP A 42 31.01 -28.73 -38.95
N SER A 43 31.81 -28.34 -37.92
CA SER A 43 33.19 -28.77 -37.77
C SER A 43 33.31 -30.26 -37.38
N ILE A 44 32.31 -30.87 -36.75
CA ILE A 44 32.26 -32.32 -36.52
C ILE A 44 32.19 -33.05 -37.88
N GLY A 45 31.37 -32.57 -38.80
CA GLY A 45 31.23 -33.17 -40.12
C GLY A 45 32.50 -33.08 -40.97
N SER A 46 33.34 -32.05 -40.77
CA SER A 46 34.63 -31.86 -41.45
C SER A 46 35.83 -32.50 -40.71
N GLY A 47 35.68 -32.94 -39.47
CA GLY A 47 36.75 -33.52 -38.65
C GLY A 47 37.78 -32.50 -38.13
N ASP A 48 37.49 -31.20 -38.16
CA ASP A 48 38.40 -30.14 -37.68
C ASP A 48 38.32 -29.94 -36.17
N LEU A 49 39.15 -30.69 -35.44
CA LEU A 49 39.24 -30.64 -33.97
C LEU A 49 39.73 -29.27 -33.45
N ASN A 50 40.60 -28.58 -34.20
CA ASN A 50 41.11 -27.27 -33.77
C ASN A 50 40.00 -26.21 -33.76
N SER A 51 39.15 -26.21 -34.80
CA SER A 51 37.98 -25.33 -34.84
C SER A 51 37.02 -25.61 -33.69
N ILE A 52 36.78 -26.89 -33.38
CA ILE A 52 35.90 -27.30 -32.24
C ILE A 52 36.45 -26.76 -30.92
N TYR A 53 37.74 -27.00 -30.58
CA TYR A 53 38.34 -26.52 -29.33
C TYR A 53 38.30 -24.99 -29.23
N ARG A 54 38.68 -24.29 -30.31
CA ARG A 54 38.65 -22.82 -30.33
C ARG A 54 37.24 -22.28 -30.07
N THR A 55 36.25 -22.81 -30.76
CA THR A 55 34.86 -22.37 -30.66
C THR A 55 34.30 -22.70 -29.26
N ALA A 56 34.61 -23.88 -28.70
CA ALA A 56 34.22 -24.26 -27.36
C ALA A 56 34.81 -23.31 -26.27
N CYS A 57 36.10 -22.93 -26.41
CA CYS A 57 36.71 -21.95 -25.52
C CYS A 57 36.00 -20.58 -25.60
N ILE A 58 35.65 -20.12 -26.80
CA ILE A 58 34.91 -18.86 -26.98
C ILE A 58 33.52 -18.96 -26.33
N MET A 59 32.83 -20.07 -26.51
CA MET A 59 31.51 -20.29 -25.87
C MET A 59 31.58 -20.26 -24.33
N ILE A 60 32.63 -20.86 -23.74
CA ILE A 60 32.84 -20.82 -22.30
C ILE A 60 33.06 -19.37 -21.81
N VAL A 61 33.90 -18.61 -22.51
CA VAL A 61 34.13 -17.20 -22.15
C VAL A 61 32.84 -16.37 -22.27
N LEU A 62 32.07 -16.57 -23.33
CA LEU A 62 30.79 -15.91 -23.51
C LEU A 62 29.77 -16.33 -22.42
N ALA A 63 29.71 -17.62 -22.08
CA ALA A 63 28.84 -18.10 -21.00
C ALA A 63 29.17 -17.45 -19.65
N ILE A 64 30.47 -17.33 -19.32
CA ILE A 64 30.92 -16.62 -18.11
C ILE A 64 30.56 -15.13 -18.18
N ALA A 65 30.76 -14.48 -19.32
CA ALA A 65 30.38 -13.08 -19.52
C ALA A 65 28.88 -12.87 -19.34
N GLY A 66 28.06 -13.77 -19.92
CA GLY A 66 26.60 -13.77 -19.74
C GLY A 66 26.19 -13.95 -18.28
N LEU A 67 26.82 -14.91 -17.57
CA LEU A 67 26.59 -15.12 -16.15
C LEU A 67 26.88 -13.87 -15.33
N ILE A 68 28.03 -13.23 -15.56
CA ILE A 68 28.42 -12.00 -14.85
C ILE A 68 27.42 -10.86 -15.16
N SER A 69 27.07 -10.67 -16.43
CA SER A 69 26.12 -9.63 -16.85
C SER A 69 24.73 -9.84 -16.25
N GLY A 70 24.23 -11.07 -16.25
CA GLY A 70 22.96 -11.43 -15.66
C GLY A 70 22.94 -11.27 -14.13
N TYR A 71 24.02 -11.68 -13.45
CA TYR A 71 24.19 -11.50 -12.01
C TYR A 71 24.21 -10.01 -11.64
N LEU A 72 25.03 -9.20 -12.31
CA LEU A 72 25.11 -7.76 -12.07
C LEU A 72 23.77 -7.06 -12.33
N GLY A 73 23.12 -7.39 -13.45
CA GLY A 73 21.78 -6.90 -13.75
C GLY A 73 20.74 -7.31 -12.69
N GLY A 74 20.86 -8.51 -12.12
CA GLY A 74 20.05 -8.99 -11.02
C GLY A 74 20.25 -8.19 -9.75
N VAL A 75 21.50 -7.98 -9.32
CA VAL A 75 21.86 -7.21 -8.13
C VAL A 75 21.44 -5.74 -8.26
N PHE A 76 21.75 -5.12 -9.41
CA PHE A 76 21.34 -3.74 -9.66
C PHE A 76 19.81 -3.59 -9.69
N GLY A 77 19.09 -4.52 -10.30
CA GLY A 77 17.62 -4.52 -10.34
C GLY A 77 16.99 -4.67 -8.96
N ALA A 78 17.53 -5.55 -8.13
CA ALA A 78 17.08 -5.72 -6.74
C ALA A 78 17.32 -4.45 -5.91
N ASN A 79 18.51 -3.86 -6.02
CA ASN A 79 18.86 -2.62 -5.32
C ASN A 79 17.99 -1.44 -5.78
N ALA A 80 17.81 -1.27 -7.10
CA ALA A 80 16.96 -0.23 -7.66
C ALA A 80 15.49 -0.36 -7.19
N SER A 81 14.94 -1.57 -7.21
CA SER A 81 13.54 -1.78 -6.82
C SER A 81 13.31 -1.64 -5.32
N ALA A 82 14.22 -2.16 -4.49
CA ALA A 82 14.16 -1.99 -3.03
C ALA A 82 14.32 -0.52 -2.63
N GLY A 83 15.27 0.18 -3.26
CA GLY A 83 15.49 1.61 -3.05
C GLY A 83 14.29 2.46 -3.47
N PHE A 84 13.70 2.16 -4.62
CA PHE A 84 12.46 2.80 -5.07
C PHE A 84 11.31 2.60 -4.07
N ALA A 85 11.12 1.37 -3.58
CA ALA A 85 10.09 1.08 -2.57
C ALA A 85 10.35 1.80 -1.23
N ARG A 86 11.62 1.88 -0.80
CA ARG A 86 12.01 2.67 0.37
C ARG A 86 11.62 4.14 0.22
N ASN A 87 11.91 4.73 -0.92
CA ASN A 87 11.60 6.14 -1.19
C ASN A 87 10.09 6.39 -1.31
N LEU A 88 9.32 5.45 -1.89
CA LEU A 88 7.86 5.52 -1.89
C LEU A 88 7.29 5.51 -0.48
N ARG A 89 7.72 4.55 0.37
CA ARG A 89 7.27 4.49 1.78
C ARG A 89 7.61 5.76 2.53
N LYS A 90 8.83 6.27 2.35
CA LYS A 90 9.27 7.52 2.97
C LYS A 90 8.41 8.70 2.54
N ALA A 91 8.23 8.90 1.23
CA ALA A 91 7.44 10.00 0.70
C ALA A 91 5.97 9.94 1.12
N MET A 92 5.37 8.74 1.13
CA MET A 92 4.01 8.55 1.63
C MET A 92 3.90 8.84 3.12
N PHE A 93 4.83 8.32 3.93
CA PHE A 93 4.79 8.50 5.38
C PHE A 93 4.99 9.97 5.75
N GLU A 94 5.95 10.66 5.15
CA GLU A 94 6.17 12.09 5.35
C GLU A 94 4.92 12.90 4.97
N ASN A 95 4.26 12.57 3.86
CA ASN A 95 3.03 13.26 3.46
C ASN A 95 1.85 12.98 4.40
N ILE A 96 1.71 11.72 4.87
CA ILE A 96 0.66 11.36 5.85
C ILE A 96 0.81 12.15 7.15
N GLN A 97 2.04 12.46 7.60
CA GLN A 97 2.25 13.28 8.80
C GLN A 97 1.76 14.73 8.63
N THR A 98 1.61 15.22 7.40
CA THR A 98 1.06 16.54 7.13
C THR A 98 -0.47 16.58 7.04
N PHE A 99 -1.13 15.42 7.00
CA PHE A 99 -2.58 15.32 6.78
C PHE A 99 -3.39 15.97 7.90
N SER A 100 -4.44 16.66 7.50
CA SER A 100 -5.51 17.08 8.40
C SER A 100 -6.45 15.91 8.74
N PHE A 101 -7.32 16.10 9.71
CA PHE A 101 -8.32 15.08 10.08
C PHE A 101 -9.24 14.73 8.91
N SER A 102 -9.63 15.70 8.07
CA SER A 102 -10.42 15.48 6.87
C SER A 102 -9.73 14.54 5.86
N ASN A 103 -8.42 14.69 5.67
CA ASN A 103 -7.65 13.79 4.81
C ASN A 103 -7.60 12.36 5.40
N ILE A 104 -7.40 12.22 6.74
CA ILE A 104 -7.39 10.92 7.41
C ILE A 104 -8.75 10.22 7.30
N ASP A 105 -9.84 10.96 7.44
CA ASP A 105 -11.21 10.44 7.29
C ASP A 105 -11.46 9.94 5.86
N LYS A 106 -10.92 10.64 4.83
CA LYS A 106 -11.01 10.25 3.42
C LYS A 106 -10.35 8.90 3.14
N PHE A 107 -9.15 8.66 3.68
CA PHE A 107 -8.35 7.48 3.34
C PHE A 107 -8.59 6.25 4.22
N SER A 108 -9.13 6.37 5.38
CA SER A 108 -9.16 5.39 6.47
C SER A 108 -7.76 4.88 6.90
N THR A 109 -7.59 4.57 8.17
CA THR A 109 -6.30 4.08 8.71
C THR A 109 -5.89 2.73 8.09
N ALA A 110 -6.84 1.80 7.95
CA ALA A 110 -6.57 0.49 7.34
C ALA A 110 -6.16 0.63 5.87
N GLY A 111 -6.79 1.56 5.13
CA GLY A 111 -6.45 1.87 3.74
C GLY A 111 -5.03 2.42 3.59
N LEU A 112 -4.61 3.33 4.48
CA LEU A 112 -3.24 3.87 4.48
C LEU A 112 -2.19 2.81 4.80
N VAL A 113 -2.46 1.92 5.76
CA VAL A 113 -1.56 0.79 6.08
C VAL A 113 -1.40 -0.14 4.87
N THR A 114 -2.48 -0.50 4.19
CA THR A 114 -2.44 -1.34 2.99
C THR A 114 -1.62 -0.69 1.87
N ARG A 115 -1.75 0.62 1.68
CA ARG A 115 -0.99 1.37 0.68
C ARG A 115 0.51 1.40 1.00
N LEU A 116 0.90 1.61 2.28
CA LEU A 116 2.29 1.61 2.73
C LEU A 116 2.96 0.23 2.67
N THR A 117 2.20 -0.85 2.77
CA THR A 117 2.70 -2.22 2.79
C THR A 117 2.51 -2.93 1.45
N THR A 118 1.29 -3.39 1.18
CA THR A 118 0.98 -4.24 0.03
C THR A 118 1.13 -3.50 -1.30
N ASP A 119 0.57 -2.29 -1.42
CA ASP A 119 0.63 -1.55 -2.68
C ASP A 119 2.06 -1.15 -3.05
N VAL A 120 2.87 -0.71 -2.07
CA VAL A 120 4.29 -0.41 -2.32
C VAL A 120 5.06 -1.68 -2.68
N THR A 121 4.75 -2.83 -2.09
CA THR A 121 5.38 -4.11 -2.48
C THR A 121 5.02 -4.52 -3.90
N ASN A 122 3.75 -4.34 -4.30
CA ASN A 122 3.33 -4.55 -5.69
C ASN A 122 4.07 -3.62 -6.65
N MET A 123 4.26 -2.36 -6.29
CA MET A 123 5.04 -1.39 -7.06
C MET A 123 6.52 -1.76 -7.16
N GLN A 124 7.11 -2.26 -6.08
CA GLN A 124 8.48 -2.77 -6.06
C GLN A 124 8.67 -3.90 -7.07
N ASN A 125 7.77 -4.90 -7.02
CA ASN A 125 7.81 -6.06 -7.92
C ASN A 125 7.60 -5.65 -9.38
N ALA A 126 6.63 -4.77 -9.65
CA ALA A 126 6.39 -4.24 -10.98
C ALA A 126 7.59 -3.47 -11.52
N TYR A 127 8.20 -2.60 -10.70
CA TYR A 127 9.38 -1.84 -11.09
C TYR A 127 10.57 -2.74 -11.40
N GLN A 128 10.82 -3.76 -10.56
CA GLN A 128 11.86 -4.76 -10.82
C GLN A 128 11.62 -5.52 -12.13
N MET A 129 10.37 -5.92 -12.39
CA MET A 129 9.99 -6.62 -13.61
C MET A 129 10.15 -5.74 -14.85
N ILE A 130 9.79 -4.45 -14.75
CA ILE A 130 9.98 -3.49 -15.84
C ILE A 130 11.47 -3.33 -16.17
N LEU A 131 12.32 -3.13 -15.17
CA LEU A 131 13.76 -2.94 -15.38
C LEU A 131 14.45 -4.17 -15.97
N ARG A 132 14.02 -5.37 -15.61
CA ARG A 132 14.66 -6.62 -16.04
C ARG A 132 13.98 -7.23 -17.25
N MET A 133 12.69 -7.53 -17.17
CA MET A 133 11.99 -8.37 -18.16
C MET A 133 11.36 -7.55 -19.28
N ALA A 134 10.82 -6.35 -18.99
CA ALA A 134 10.20 -5.53 -20.02
C ALA A 134 11.22 -4.99 -21.04
N VAL A 135 12.51 -4.88 -20.66
CA VAL A 135 13.58 -4.53 -21.57
C VAL A 135 14.17 -5.77 -22.24
N ARG A 136 14.41 -6.84 -21.45
CA ARG A 136 14.99 -8.10 -21.96
C ARG A 136 14.13 -8.74 -23.05
N ALA A 137 12.81 -8.87 -22.84
CA ALA A 137 11.95 -9.64 -23.73
C ALA A 137 11.87 -9.06 -25.16
N PRO A 138 11.55 -7.75 -25.38
CA PRO A 138 11.53 -7.20 -26.73
C PRO A 138 12.92 -7.22 -27.38
N PHE A 139 13.97 -6.95 -26.61
CA PHE A 139 15.33 -6.93 -27.14
C PHE A 139 15.80 -8.33 -27.53
N SER A 140 15.54 -9.36 -26.72
CA SER A 140 15.83 -10.76 -27.05
C SER A 140 15.07 -11.20 -28.31
N LEU A 141 13.80 -10.83 -28.46
CA LEU A 141 13.01 -11.11 -29.64
C LEU A 141 13.63 -10.48 -30.91
N ILE A 142 14.02 -9.20 -30.81
CA ILE A 142 14.62 -8.46 -31.95
C ILE A 142 15.98 -9.07 -32.33
N VAL A 143 16.86 -9.30 -31.32
CA VAL A 143 18.21 -9.85 -31.60
C VAL A 143 18.12 -11.27 -32.15
N ALA A 144 17.29 -12.14 -31.53
CA ALA A 144 17.10 -13.50 -32.05
C ALA A 144 16.51 -13.51 -33.46
N MET A 145 15.59 -12.58 -33.77
CA MET A 145 15.04 -12.44 -35.11
C MET A 145 16.12 -11.99 -36.11
N ILE A 146 16.93 -10.98 -35.79
CA ILE A 146 18.06 -10.52 -36.61
C ILE A 146 19.02 -11.69 -36.86
N MET A 147 19.43 -12.42 -35.82
CA MET A 147 20.32 -13.56 -35.94
C MET A 147 19.73 -14.67 -36.81
N ALA A 148 18.43 -14.95 -36.68
CA ALA A 148 17.76 -15.90 -37.59
C ALA A 148 17.76 -15.45 -39.04
N PHE A 149 17.58 -14.14 -39.33
CA PHE A 149 17.66 -13.58 -40.67
C PHE A 149 19.08 -13.65 -41.25
N THR A 150 20.14 -13.52 -40.45
CA THR A 150 21.53 -13.68 -40.90
C THR A 150 21.82 -15.12 -41.33
N VAL A 151 21.19 -16.12 -40.70
CA VAL A 151 21.38 -17.54 -41.06
C VAL A 151 20.59 -17.88 -42.35
N SER A 152 19.29 -17.57 -42.40
CA SER A 152 18.47 -17.82 -43.57
C SER A 152 17.24 -16.91 -43.61
N PRO A 153 17.19 -15.88 -44.50
CA PRO A 153 16.04 -14.99 -44.61
C PRO A 153 14.74 -15.70 -44.92
N ARG A 154 14.80 -16.74 -45.77
CA ARG A 154 13.62 -17.53 -46.18
C ARG A 154 13.00 -18.28 -45.00
N LEU A 155 13.81 -18.88 -44.13
CA LEU A 155 13.31 -19.62 -42.95
C LEU A 155 12.92 -18.68 -41.80
N ALA A 156 13.66 -17.60 -41.64
CA ALA A 156 13.36 -16.58 -40.62
C ALA A 156 12.00 -15.88 -40.86
N SER A 157 11.53 -15.77 -42.11
CA SER A 157 10.21 -15.22 -42.42
C SER A 157 9.06 -16.02 -41.78
N ILE A 158 9.26 -17.33 -41.55
CA ILE A 158 8.28 -18.18 -40.85
C ILE A 158 8.10 -17.69 -39.39
N TYR A 159 9.21 -17.36 -38.73
CA TYR A 159 9.14 -16.80 -37.34
C TYR A 159 8.44 -15.45 -37.31
N LEU A 160 8.71 -14.58 -38.31
CA LEU A 160 8.06 -13.27 -38.39
C LEU A 160 6.53 -13.42 -38.49
N ILE A 161 6.07 -14.31 -39.35
CA ILE A 161 4.64 -14.61 -39.50
C ILE A 161 4.07 -15.19 -38.20
N ALA A 162 4.76 -16.16 -37.60
CA ALA A 162 4.34 -16.77 -36.34
C ALA A 162 4.24 -15.73 -35.20
N VAL A 163 5.21 -14.82 -35.05
CA VAL A 163 5.21 -13.76 -34.04
C VAL A 163 4.03 -12.81 -34.24
N ILE A 164 3.71 -12.41 -35.49
CA ILE A 164 2.56 -11.55 -35.77
C ILE A 164 1.25 -12.25 -35.42
N ILE A 165 1.05 -13.49 -35.85
CA ILE A 165 -0.16 -14.26 -35.56
C ILE A 165 -0.31 -14.45 -34.04
N LEU A 166 0.76 -14.87 -33.41
CA LEU A 166 0.75 -15.12 -31.94
C LEU A 166 0.56 -13.83 -31.16
N GLY A 167 1.17 -12.73 -31.60
CA GLY A 167 0.97 -11.39 -31.03
C GLY A 167 -0.50 -10.95 -31.10
N CYS A 168 -1.17 -11.18 -32.22
CA CYS A 168 -2.61 -10.93 -32.36
C CYS A 168 -3.44 -11.81 -31.43
N ILE A 169 -3.12 -13.10 -31.33
CA ILE A 169 -3.80 -14.02 -30.41
C ILE A 169 -3.63 -13.56 -28.95
N CYS A 170 -2.41 -13.25 -28.53
CA CYS A 170 -2.13 -12.73 -27.20
C CYS A 170 -2.90 -11.43 -26.90
N ALA A 171 -2.92 -10.48 -27.85
CA ALA A 171 -3.66 -9.23 -27.71
C ALA A 171 -5.17 -9.47 -27.53
N LEU A 172 -5.74 -10.42 -28.27
CA LEU A 172 -7.15 -10.82 -28.10
C LEU A 172 -7.40 -11.48 -26.76
N ILE A 173 -6.56 -12.41 -26.33
CA ILE A 173 -6.64 -13.07 -25.02
C ILE A 173 -6.61 -12.02 -23.90
N ILE A 174 -5.65 -11.09 -23.93
CA ILE A 174 -5.51 -10.01 -22.95
C ILE A 174 -6.78 -9.14 -22.93
N LYS A 175 -7.27 -8.72 -24.10
CA LYS A 175 -8.47 -7.86 -24.21
C LYS A 175 -9.70 -8.51 -23.58
N PHE A 176 -9.94 -9.79 -23.85
CA PHE A 176 -11.09 -10.51 -23.30
C PHE A 176 -10.90 -10.86 -21.83
N ALA A 177 -9.71 -11.33 -21.43
CA ALA A 177 -9.41 -11.64 -20.03
C ALA A 177 -9.56 -10.41 -19.11
N PHE A 178 -9.05 -9.25 -19.53
CA PHE A 178 -9.13 -8.01 -18.78
C PHE A 178 -10.58 -7.60 -18.45
N LYS A 179 -11.51 -7.78 -19.39
CA LYS A 179 -12.93 -7.52 -19.16
C LYS A 179 -13.51 -8.36 -18.02
N TYR A 180 -13.16 -9.64 -17.96
CA TYR A 180 -13.65 -10.55 -16.92
C TYR A 180 -12.93 -10.33 -15.58
N PHE A 181 -11.62 -10.08 -15.58
CA PHE A 181 -10.87 -9.79 -14.36
C PHE A 181 -11.39 -8.53 -13.65
N ASN A 182 -11.71 -7.47 -14.38
CA ASN A 182 -12.32 -6.26 -13.79
C ASN A 182 -13.66 -6.55 -13.09
N GLN A 183 -14.44 -7.49 -13.61
CA GLN A 183 -15.69 -7.92 -12.95
C GLN A 183 -15.40 -8.78 -11.72
N VAL A 184 -14.37 -9.64 -11.76
CA VAL A 184 -13.93 -10.44 -10.63
C VAL A 184 -13.49 -9.53 -9.49
N PHE A 185 -12.64 -8.53 -9.75
CA PHE A 185 -12.15 -7.61 -8.71
C PHE A 185 -13.29 -6.87 -8.02
N LYS A 186 -14.26 -6.32 -8.77
CA LYS A 186 -15.43 -5.66 -8.18
C LYS A 186 -16.28 -6.59 -7.29
N LYS A 187 -16.35 -7.89 -7.61
CA LYS A 187 -17.05 -8.87 -6.76
C LYS A 187 -16.21 -9.29 -5.56
N TYR A 188 -14.89 -9.29 -5.72
CA TYR A 188 -13.94 -9.56 -4.63
C TYR A 188 -14.00 -8.48 -3.56
N ASP A 189 -14.08 -7.21 -3.96
CA ASP A 189 -14.24 -6.08 -3.04
C ASP A 189 -15.52 -6.24 -2.19
N LYS A 190 -16.66 -6.57 -2.82
CA LYS A 190 -17.91 -6.82 -2.11
C LYS A 190 -17.85 -8.02 -1.16
N LEU A 191 -17.10 -9.07 -1.52
CA LEU A 191 -16.87 -10.22 -0.63
C LEU A 191 -16.04 -9.79 0.57
N ASN A 192 -14.96 -9.03 0.34
CA ASN A 192 -14.09 -8.53 1.41
C ASN A 192 -14.85 -7.62 2.38
N GLU A 193 -15.68 -6.71 1.89
CA GLU A 193 -16.58 -5.91 2.73
C GLU A 193 -17.48 -6.78 3.61
N SER A 194 -18.12 -7.80 3.02
CA SER A 194 -18.99 -8.72 3.75
C SER A 194 -18.24 -9.56 4.80
N VAL A 195 -17.01 -9.99 4.49
CA VAL A 195 -16.14 -10.72 5.43
C VAL A 195 -15.71 -9.80 6.57
N GLN A 196 -15.30 -8.58 6.27
CA GLN A 196 -14.88 -7.60 7.27
C GLN A 196 -16.03 -7.23 8.21
N GLU A 197 -17.24 -7.03 7.66
CA GLU A 197 -18.46 -6.81 8.44
C GLU A 197 -18.73 -8.00 9.38
N ASN A 198 -18.73 -9.23 8.85
CA ASN A 198 -18.99 -10.44 9.62
C ASN A 198 -17.97 -10.66 10.74
N VAL A 199 -16.66 -10.54 10.44
CA VAL A 199 -15.59 -10.71 11.43
C VAL A 199 -15.68 -9.65 12.53
N SER A 200 -15.95 -8.40 12.17
CA SER A 200 -16.13 -7.30 13.13
C SER A 200 -17.37 -7.52 14.01
N ALA A 201 -18.43 -8.06 13.44
CA ALA A 201 -19.70 -8.34 14.11
C ALA A 201 -19.83 -9.79 14.63
N MET A 202 -18.74 -10.57 14.70
CA MET A 202 -18.80 -11.99 15.03
C MET A 202 -19.52 -12.29 16.35
N ARG A 203 -19.36 -11.41 17.35
CA ARG A 203 -20.07 -11.52 18.64
C ARG A 203 -21.59 -11.40 18.46
N VAL A 204 -22.04 -10.55 17.52
CA VAL A 204 -23.48 -10.39 17.21
C VAL A 204 -23.98 -11.62 16.47
N VAL A 205 -23.25 -12.11 15.46
CA VAL A 205 -23.60 -13.34 14.73
C VAL A 205 -23.80 -14.51 15.69
N LYS A 206 -22.86 -14.68 16.65
CA LYS A 206 -22.94 -15.70 17.72
C LYS A 206 -24.10 -15.49 18.68
N ALA A 207 -24.32 -14.24 19.13
CA ALA A 207 -25.38 -13.92 20.08
C ALA A 207 -26.79 -14.17 19.52
N TYR A 208 -26.96 -14.01 18.20
CA TYR A 208 -28.24 -14.21 17.53
C TYR A 208 -28.35 -15.55 16.77
N VAL A 209 -27.34 -16.45 16.90
CA VAL A 209 -27.29 -17.77 16.23
C VAL A 209 -27.56 -17.67 14.72
N ARG A 210 -26.83 -16.75 14.05
CA ARG A 210 -26.99 -16.47 12.60
C ARG A 210 -25.87 -17.01 11.74
N GLU A 211 -25.10 -17.99 12.24
CA GLU A 211 -23.96 -18.56 11.52
C GLU A 211 -24.35 -19.16 10.17
N ASP A 212 -25.46 -19.90 10.11
CA ASP A 212 -25.89 -20.55 8.86
C ASP A 212 -26.36 -19.55 7.81
N TYR A 213 -26.99 -18.45 8.23
CA TYR A 213 -27.33 -17.35 7.33
C TYR A 213 -26.07 -16.72 6.72
N GLU A 214 -25.06 -16.42 7.55
CA GLU A 214 -23.82 -15.83 7.09
C GLU A 214 -23.00 -16.80 6.22
N ARG A 215 -22.98 -18.11 6.54
CA ARG A 215 -22.40 -19.15 5.68
C ARG A 215 -23.07 -19.18 4.30
N GLY A 216 -24.39 -19.09 4.26
CA GLY A 216 -25.15 -19.05 3.01
C GLY A 216 -24.86 -17.80 2.18
N LYS A 217 -24.79 -16.61 2.82
CA LYS A 217 -24.44 -15.34 2.20
C LYS A 217 -23.02 -15.39 1.60
N PHE A 218 -22.04 -15.83 2.39
CA PHE A 218 -20.65 -16.01 1.95
C PHE A 218 -20.56 -17.03 0.81
N GLY A 219 -21.21 -18.19 0.95
CA GLY A 219 -21.19 -19.25 -0.07
C GLY A 219 -21.70 -18.77 -1.43
N LYS A 220 -22.79 -18.00 -1.46
CA LYS A 220 -23.31 -17.39 -2.70
C LYS A 220 -22.34 -16.39 -3.31
N ALA A 221 -21.74 -15.52 -2.49
CA ALA A 221 -20.76 -14.54 -2.95
C ALA A 221 -19.49 -15.23 -3.50
N SER A 222 -18.95 -16.21 -2.77
CA SER A 222 -17.79 -17.01 -3.18
C SER A 222 -18.06 -17.78 -4.47
N TYR A 223 -19.23 -18.42 -4.61
CA TYR A 223 -19.61 -19.14 -5.84
C TYR A 223 -19.71 -18.19 -7.05
N ASN A 224 -20.21 -16.98 -6.86
CA ASN A 224 -20.26 -15.99 -7.93
C ASN A 224 -18.87 -15.55 -8.40
N ILE A 225 -17.91 -15.41 -7.47
CA ILE A 225 -16.51 -15.14 -7.79
C ILE A 225 -15.91 -16.33 -8.53
N TYR A 226 -16.06 -17.54 -8.00
CA TYR A 226 -15.60 -18.78 -8.64
C TYR A 226 -16.07 -18.89 -10.10
N LYS A 227 -17.36 -18.71 -10.37
CA LYS A 227 -17.93 -18.78 -11.72
C LYS A 227 -17.32 -17.75 -12.68
N MET A 228 -17.03 -16.55 -12.18
CA MET A 228 -16.39 -15.49 -12.98
C MET A 228 -14.91 -15.73 -13.18
N PHE A 229 -14.23 -16.23 -12.13
CA PHE A 229 -12.81 -16.54 -12.17
C PHE A 229 -12.50 -17.66 -13.17
N ILE A 230 -13.30 -18.73 -13.18
CA ILE A 230 -13.17 -19.80 -14.20
C ILE A 230 -13.28 -19.24 -15.63
N LYS A 231 -14.20 -18.29 -15.87
CA LYS A 231 -14.32 -17.68 -17.21
C LYS A 231 -13.09 -16.85 -17.58
N ALA A 232 -12.57 -16.06 -16.63
CA ALA A 232 -11.37 -15.26 -16.85
C ALA A 232 -10.14 -16.16 -17.08
N GLU A 233 -9.92 -17.13 -16.20
CA GLU A 233 -8.78 -18.06 -16.24
C GLU A 233 -8.87 -19.00 -17.44
N GLY A 234 -10.07 -19.45 -17.82
CA GLY A 234 -10.27 -20.24 -19.02
C GLY A 234 -9.85 -19.55 -20.32
N ILE A 235 -9.98 -18.21 -20.38
CA ILE A 235 -9.47 -17.42 -21.52
C ILE A 235 -7.93 -17.33 -21.46
N VAL A 236 -7.37 -17.08 -20.27
CA VAL A 236 -5.92 -16.97 -20.09
C VAL A 236 -5.23 -18.31 -20.34
N SER A 237 -5.87 -19.42 -19.95
CA SER A 237 -5.33 -20.78 -20.14
C SER A 237 -5.14 -21.16 -21.61
N LEU A 238 -5.82 -20.48 -22.55
CA LEU A 238 -5.58 -20.65 -23.98
C LEU A 238 -4.20 -20.14 -24.44
N ASN A 239 -3.54 -19.32 -23.63
CA ASN A 239 -2.23 -18.77 -23.99
C ASN A 239 -1.16 -19.86 -24.15
N ALA A 240 -1.04 -20.77 -23.18
CA ALA A 240 -0.04 -21.84 -23.23
C ALA A 240 -0.23 -22.82 -24.41
N PRO A 241 -1.44 -23.38 -24.68
CA PRO A 241 -1.67 -24.21 -25.86
C PRO A 241 -1.40 -23.48 -27.18
N SER A 242 -1.81 -22.21 -27.29
CA SER A 242 -1.55 -21.41 -28.50
C SER A 242 -0.05 -21.24 -28.77
N MET A 243 0.73 -20.96 -27.72
CA MET A 243 2.18 -20.88 -27.78
C MET A 243 2.81 -22.21 -28.19
N MET A 244 2.41 -23.32 -27.55
CA MET A 244 2.94 -24.63 -27.89
C MET A 244 2.63 -25.04 -29.32
N LEU A 245 1.40 -24.76 -29.77
CA LEU A 245 1.03 -25.00 -31.17
C LEU A 245 1.94 -24.23 -32.15
N ALA A 246 2.20 -22.94 -31.86
CA ALA A 246 3.09 -22.12 -32.69
C ALA A 246 4.53 -22.66 -32.67
N ILE A 247 5.06 -23.05 -31.48
CA ILE A 247 6.40 -23.61 -31.33
C ILE A 247 6.54 -24.87 -32.21
N TYR A 248 5.65 -25.85 -31.99
CA TYR A 248 5.74 -27.12 -32.74
C TYR A 248 5.47 -26.94 -34.22
N SER A 249 4.56 -26.05 -34.61
CA SER A 249 4.35 -25.74 -36.02
C SER A 249 5.62 -25.12 -36.68
N CYS A 250 6.25 -24.15 -36.02
CA CYS A 250 7.50 -23.58 -36.47
C CYS A 250 8.61 -24.64 -36.59
N ILE A 251 8.79 -25.47 -35.58
CA ILE A 251 9.78 -26.55 -35.57
C ILE A 251 9.56 -27.50 -36.76
N LEU A 252 8.30 -27.95 -36.97
CA LEU A 252 7.96 -28.86 -38.07
C LEU A 252 8.23 -28.23 -39.45
N PHE A 253 7.73 -27.00 -39.71
CA PHE A 253 7.91 -26.33 -40.98
C PHE A 253 9.38 -26.04 -41.28
N ILE A 254 10.14 -25.57 -40.27
CA ILE A 254 11.55 -25.27 -40.42
C ILE A 254 12.36 -26.54 -40.63
N SER A 255 12.14 -27.59 -39.87
CA SER A 255 12.83 -28.87 -40.04
C SER A 255 12.55 -29.46 -41.41
N TRP A 256 11.30 -29.42 -41.88
CA TRP A 256 10.92 -29.92 -43.19
C TRP A 256 11.58 -29.13 -44.31
N LEU A 257 11.45 -27.80 -44.33
CA LEU A 257 12.03 -26.93 -45.35
C LEU A 257 13.56 -26.94 -45.31
N SER A 258 14.15 -26.93 -44.10
CA SER A 258 15.62 -27.00 -43.94
C SER A 258 16.17 -28.34 -44.45
N ALA A 259 15.47 -29.46 -44.20
CA ALA A 259 15.90 -30.76 -44.69
C ALA A 259 16.03 -30.77 -46.23
N HIS A 260 15.03 -30.21 -46.96
CA HIS A 260 15.11 -30.07 -48.39
C HIS A 260 16.28 -29.18 -48.83
N MET A 261 16.53 -28.07 -48.15
CA MET A 261 17.62 -27.14 -48.45
C MET A 261 19.00 -27.77 -48.16
N ILE A 262 19.16 -28.53 -47.09
CA ILE A 262 20.40 -29.21 -46.69
C ILE A 262 20.74 -30.33 -47.69
N ILE A 263 19.74 -31.13 -48.09
CA ILE A 263 19.94 -32.16 -49.13
C ILE A 263 20.38 -31.53 -50.45
N ALA A 264 19.76 -30.42 -50.84
CA ALA A 264 20.11 -29.72 -52.10
C ALA A 264 21.51 -29.09 -52.05
N SER A 265 21.98 -28.63 -50.87
CA SER A 265 23.33 -28.06 -50.71
C SER A 265 24.41 -29.10 -50.44
N GLY A 266 24.06 -30.37 -50.23
CA GLY A 266 25.00 -31.42 -49.84
C GLY A 266 25.68 -31.15 -48.48
N ASN A 267 25.03 -30.40 -47.60
CA ASN A 267 25.56 -29.94 -46.27
C ASN A 267 26.85 -29.09 -46.41
N ASN A 268 27.03 -28.40 -47.53
CA ASN A 268 28.20 -27.57 -47.77
C ASN A 268 27.88 -26.10 -47.42
N PRO A 269 28.57 -25.48 -46.45
CA PRO A 269 28.32 -24.11 -46.01
C PRO A 269 28.56 -23.04 -47.10
N ALA A 270 29.39 -23.38 -48.12
CA ALA A 270 29.65 -22.48 -49.26
C ALA A 270 28.49 -22.45 -50.27
N VAL A 271 27.64 -23.46 -50.30
CA VAL A 271 26.56 -23.63 -51.27
C VAL A 271 25.19 -23.35 -50.69
N GLY A 272 25.00 -23.60 -49.41
CA GLY A 272 23.70 -23.40 -48.80
C GLY A 272 23.63 -23.72 -47.31
N LEU A 273 22.46 -24.16 -46.86
CA LEU A 273 22.18 -24.43 -45.45
C LEU A 273 22.88 -25.71 -44.97
N THR A 274 23.36 -25.69 -43.72
CA THR A 274 24.00 -26.83 -43.03
C THR A 274 23.15 -27.37 -41.88
N THR A 275 23.53 -28.55 -41.37
CA THR A 275 22.91 -29.12 -40.15
C THR A 275 23.15 -28.25 -38.91
N GLY A 276 24.31 -27.59 -38.82
CA GLY A 276 24.60 -26.61 -37.78
C GLY A 276 23.64 -25.41 -37.85
N ASN A 277 23.41 -24.89 -39.05
CA ASN A 277 22.47 -23.79 -39.27
C ASN A 277 21.03 -24.16 -38.86
N LEU A 278 20.58 -25.38 -39.15
CA LEU A 278 19.27 -25.88 -38.72
C LEU A 278 19.17 -25.85 -37.17
N THR A 279 20.21 -26.31 -36.50
CA THR A 279 20.22 -26.34 -35.01
C THR A 279 20.15 -24.92 -34.41
N SER A 280 20.90 -23.98 -35.00
CA SER A 280 20.83 -22.57 -34.57
C SER A 280 19.45 -21.95 -34.80
N LEU A 281 18.82 -22.22 -35.94
CA LEU A 281 17.46 -21.77 -36.22
C LEU A 281 16.44 -22.33 -35.23
N LEU A 282 16.52 -23.61 -34.84
CA LEU A 282 15.65 -24.19 -33.83
C LEU A 282 15.84 -23.52 -32.46
N ALA A 283 17.08 -23.18 -32.08
CA ALA A 283 17.37 -22.44 -30.87
C ALA A 283 16.78 -21.00 -30.90
N TYR A 284 16.92 -20.30 -32.03
CA TYR A 284 16.30 -18.96 -32.20
C TYR A 284 14.78 -19.04 -32.20
N CYS A 285 14.18 -20.10 -32.74
CA CYS A 285 12.73 -20.33 -32.60
C CYS A 285 12.27 -20.31 -31.14
N MET A 286 12.97 -21.08 -30.30
CA MET A 286 12.67 -21.12 -28.87
C MET A 286 12.84 -19.75 -28.19
N ASN A 287 13.96 -19.05 -28.47
CA ASN A 287 14.23 -17.73 -27.89
C ASN A 287 13.17 -16.70 -28.28
N ILE A 288 12.77 -16.65 -29.57
CA ILE A 288 11.75 -15.73 -30.08
C ILE A 288 10.41 -15.96 -29.41
N LEU A 289 9.94 -17.20 -29.36
CA LEU A 289 8.62 -17.53 -28.82
C LEU A 289 8.56 -17.41 -27.30
N MET A 290 9.64 -17.80 -26.59
CA MET A 290 9.77 -17.58 -25.14
C MET A 290 9.80 -16.09 -24.78
N SER A 291 10.47 -15.27 -25.58
CA SER A 291 10.49 -13.81 -25.40
C SER A 291 9.10 -13.20 -25.54
N LEU A 292 8.30 -13.69 -26.50
CA LEU A 292 6.91 -13.25 -26.67
C LEU A 292 6.03 -13.66 -25.48
N MET A 293 6.22 -14.87 -24.94
CA MET A 293 5.53 -15.32 -23.74
C MET A 293 5.88 -14.45 -22.51
N MET A 294 7.18 -14.14 -22.35
CA MET A 294 7.66 -13.25 -21.28
C MET A 294 7.06 -11.84 -21.40
N LEU A 295 6.97 -11.31 -22.63
CA LEU A 295 6.35 -10.00 -22.88
C LEU A 295 4.87 -9.97 -22.48
N SER A 296 4.13 -11.03 -22.79
CA SER A 296 2.73 -11.19 -22.35
C SER A 296 2.59 -11.19 -20.84
N MET A 297 3.46 -11.93 -20.13
CA MET A 297 3.46 -11.98 -18.66
C MET A 297 3.77 -10.60 -18.04
N VAL A 298 4.75 -9.88 -18.58
CA VAL A 298 5.10 -8.52 -18.14
C VAL A 298 3.91 -7.58 -18.29
N PHE A 299 3.22 -7.64 -19.41
CA PHE A 299 2.05 -6.79 -19.66
C PHE A 299 0.94 -7.03 -18.62
N VAL A 300 0.62 -8.28 -18.32
CA VAL A 300 -0.38 -8.64 -17.30
C VAL A 300 0.03 -8.10 -15.94
N MET A 301 1.28 -8.31 -15.53
CA MET A 301 1.79 -7.89 -14.22
C MET A 301 1.77 -6.36 -14.06
N VAL A 302 2.22 -5.63 -15.08
CA VAL A 302 2.18 -4.15 -15.08
C VAL A 302 0.74 -3.65 -14.97
N THR A 303 -0.18 -4.26 -15.73
CA THR A 303 -1.60 -3.90 -15.68
C THR A 303 -2.21 -4.13 -14.29
N MET A 304 -1.90 -5.24 -13.64
CA MET A 304 -2.37 -5.52 -12.28
C MET A 304 -1.80 -4.52 -11.25
N SER A 305 -0.58 -4.05 -11.47
CA SER A 305 0.08 -3.10 -10.56
C SER A 305 -0.40 -1.65 -10.75
N MET A 306 -1.12 -1.33 -11.84
CA MET A 306 -1.61 0.03 -12.09
C MET A 306 -2.55 0.54 -10.99
N ALA A 307 -3.44 -0.31 -10.47
CA ALA A 307 -4.33 0.06 -9.37
C ALA A 307 -3.56 0.42 -8.10
N SER A 308 -2.50 -0.34 -7.77
CA SER A 308 -1.61 -0.01 -6.64
C SER A 308 -0.85 1.29 -6.90
N ALA A 309 -0.42 1.53 -8.14
CA ALA A 309 0.25 2.76 -8.57
C ALA A 309 -0.64 4.00 -8.38
N GLU A 310 -1.92 3.90 -8.74
CA GLU A 310 -2.90 4.98 -8.55
C GLU A 310 -3.10 5.31 -7.07
N ARG A 311 -3.31 4.28 -6.23
CA ARG A 311 -3.50 4.46 -4.78
C ARG A 311 -2.27 5.05 -4.09
N VAL A 312 -1.06 4.62 -4.45
CA VAL A 312 0.20 5.16 -3.92
C VAL A 312 0.38 6.62 -4.36
N ALA A 313 0.16 6.91 -5.65
CA ALA A 313 0.28 8.26 -6.19
C ALA A 313 -0.77 9.22 -5.60
N GLU A 314 -1.97 8.75 -5.31
CA GLU A 314 -3.02 9.52 -4.64
C GLU A 314 -2.52 10.02 -3.28
N VAL A 315 -1.97 9.13 -2.44
CA VAL A 315 -1.43 9.53 -1.12
C VAL A 315 -0.26 10.50 -1.25
N ILE A 316 0.66 10.29 -2.19
CA ILE A 316 1.82 11.18 -2.37
C ILE A 316 1.40 12.59 -2.86
N ASN A 317 0.34 12.68 -3.66
CA ASN A 317 -0.12 13.95 -4.23
C ASN A 317 -1.21 14.64 -3.40
N GLU A 318 -1.76 13.97 -2.40
CA GLU A 318 -2.76 14.55 -1.52
C GLU A 318 -2.17 15.73 -0.76
N LYS A 319 -2.93 16.82 -0.66
CA LYS A 319 -2.52 18.03 0.06
C LYS A 319 -3.37 18.14 1.32
N ALA A 320 -2.74 18.58 2.40
CA ALA A 320 -3.46 18.93 3.60
C ALA A 320 -4.46 20.06 3.32
N ASP A 321 -5.70 19.88 3.76
CA ASP A 321 -6.74 20.91 3.63
C ASP A 321 -6.46 22.11 4.56
N ILE A 322 -5.84 21.82 5.72
CA ILE A 322 -5.50 22.80 6.75
C ILE A 322 -4.00 23.02 6.71
N THR A 323 -3.62 24.27 6.49
CA THR A 323 -2.22 24.71 6.45
C THR A 323 -2.04 26.00 7.23
N ASN A 324 -0.81 26.31 7.62
CA ASN A 324 -0.49 27.56 8.25
C ASN A 324 -0.73 28.75 7.30
N PRO A 325 -1.19 29.90 7.81
CA PRO A 325 -1.29 31.13 7.03
C PRO A 325 0.12 31.64 6.66
N LYS A 326 0.18 32.61 5.75
CA LYS A 326 1.47 33.18 5.31
C LYS A 326 2.23 33.93 6.44
N ASN A 327 1.49 34.55 7.34
CA ASN A 327 2.02 35.25 8.51
C ASN A 327 1.29 34.72 9.75
N PRO A 328 1.73 33.57 10.31
CA PRO A 328 1.06 32.96 11.46
C PRO A 328 1.34 33.74 12.75
N GLU A 329 0.35 33.78 13.63
CA GLU A 329 0.52 34.26 14.99
C GLU A 329 1.07 33.14 15.89
N TYR A 330 2.03 33.47 16.72
CA TYR A 330 2.75 32.54 17.58
C TYR A 330 2.40 32.67 19.08
N GLU A 331 1.38 33.44 19.43
CA GLU A 331 0.99 33.67 20.81
C GLU A 331 -0.54 33.71 20.94
N VAL A 332 -1.09 32.90 21.88
CA VAL A 332 -2.50 32.94 22.25
C VAL A 332 -2.65 33.77 23.51
N ALA A 333 -3.17 34.99 23.37
CA ALA A 333 -3.15 35.98 24.44
C ALA A 333 -3.93 35.60 25.71
N ASN A 334 -5.02 34.84 25.59
CA ASN A 334 -5.86 34.37 26.72
C ASN A 334 -6.79 33.25 26.32
N GLY A 335 -7.52 32.67 27.27
CA GLY A 335 -8.46 31.57 27.06
C GLY A 335 -9.88 31.98 26.67
N SER A 336 -10.10 33.21 26.14
CA SER A 336 -11.43 33.60 25.66
C SER A 336 -11.78 32.90 24.33
N ILE A 337 -13.05 32.52 24.16
CA ILE A 337 -13.53 31.82 22.97
C ILE A 337 -14.78 32.53 22.45
N ARG A 338 -14.85 32.72 21.12
CA ARG A 338 -16.04 33.26 20.48
C ARG A 338 -16.32 32.58 19.16
N PHE A 339 -17.55 32.15 18.97
CA PHE A 339 -18.10 31.69 17.68
C PHE A 339 -18.99 32.78 17.10
N GLU A 340 -18.74 33.14 15.86
CA GLU A 340 -19.49 34.18 15.15
C GLU A 340 -20.06 33.60 13.85
N ASN A 341 -21.40 33.41 13.83
CA ASN A 341 -22.16 32.90 12.69
C ASN A 341 -21.57 31.63 12.06
N VAL A 342 -21.17 30.66 12.90
CA VAL A 342 -20.45 29.48 12.47
C VAL A 342 -21.37 28.43 11.90
N ASP A 343 -21.13 28.08 10.62
CA ASP A 343 -21.66 26.91 9.95
C ASP A 343 -20.54 25.89 9.73
N PHE A 344 -20.81 24.60 10.00
CA PHE A 344 -19.83 23.53 9.84
C PHE A 344 -20.44 22.27 9.24
N ARG A 345 -19.70 21.65 8.27
CA ARG A 345 -19.96 20.33 7.69
C ARG A 345 -18.66 19.53 7.61
N TYR A 346 -18.76 18.22 7.87
CA TYR A 346 -17.63 17.30 7.63
C TYR A 346 -17.43 17.03 6.14
N ASN A 347 -18.53 16.96 5.37
CA ASN A 347 -18.48 16.77 3.92
C ASN A 347 -19.26 17.89 3.24
N LYS A 348 -18.59 18.59 2.32
CA LYS A 348 -19.18 19.70 1.53
C LYS A 348 -20.40 19.29 0.69
N THR A 349 -20.54 17.99 0.41
CA THR A 349 -21.68 17.44 -0.35
C THR A 349 -22.90 17.12 0.51
N SER A 350 -22.81 17.22 1.83
CA SER A 350 -23.94 16.96 2.74
C SER A 350 -24.98 18.05 2.63
N GLU A 351 -26.26 17.67 2.51
CA GLU A 351 -27.37 18.63 2.37
C GLU A 351 -27.53 19.54 3.59
N LYS A 352 -27.30 19.01 4.81
CA LYS A 352 -27.48 19.77 6.06
C LYS A 352 -26.16 20.01 6.77
N PRO A 353 -25.95 21.22 7.34
CA PRO A 353 -24.80 21.48 8.20
C PRO A 353 -24.93 20.68 9.53
N VAL A 354 -23.80 20.37 10.12
CA VAL A 354 -23.70 19.71 11.45
C VAL A 354 -23.85 20.75 12.56
N LEU A 355 -23.30 21.95 12.34
CA LEU A 355 -23.52 23.14 13.17
C LEU A 355 -24.05 24.24 12.24
N GLU A 356 -25.07 24.99 12.68
CA GLU A 356 -25.73 26.02 11.89
C GLU A 356 -25.90 27.29 12.75
N ASN A 357 -25.37 28.40 12.26
CA ASN A 357 -25.46 29.72 12.86
C ASN A 357 -25.13 29.77 14.34
N ILE A 358 -24.02 29.15 14.73
CA ILE A 358 -23.59 29.15 16.13
C ILE A 358 -22.96 30.50 16.50
N ASN A 359 -23.52 31.11 17.55
CA ASN A 359 -23.06 32.38 18.12
C ASN A 359 -22.92 32.20 19.63
N ILE A 360 -21.68 32.12 20.14
CA ILE A 360 -21.36 31.91 21.57
C ILE A 360 -20.15 32.75 21.93
N SER A 361 -20.17 33.34 23.12
CA SER A 361 -19.02 34.04 23.70
C SER A 361 -18.72 33.47 25.10
N ILE A 362 -17.48 33.06 25.30
CA ILE A 362 -16.95 32.47 26.55
C ILE A 362 -15.78 33.32 27.01
N LYS A 363 -15.78 33.75 28.26
CA LYS A 363 -14.67 34.54 28.83
C LYS A 363 -13.53 33.64 29.27
N SER A 364 -12.34 34.17 29.33
CA SER A 364 -11.18 33.46 29.89
C SER A 364 -11.45 33.04 31.35
N GLY A 365 -11.14 31.79 31.67
CA GLY A 365 -11.35 31.18 32.97
C GLY A 365 -12.78 30.67 33.23
N GLU A 366 -13.72 30.84 32.29
CA GLU A 366 -15.06 30.25 32.42
C GLU A 366 -15.03 28.75 32.14
N THR A 367 -15.87 28.05 32.88
CA THR A 367 -16.14 26.64 32.70
C THR A 367 -17.49 26.44 32.04
N ILE A 368 -17.50 25.80 30.86
CA ILE A 368 -18.72 25.60 30.09
C ILE A 368 -19.08 24.11 30.02
N GLY A 369 -20.33 23.79 30.40
CA GLY A 369 -20.92 22.47 30.23
C GLY A 369 -21.74 22.39 28.95
N ILE A 370 -21.36 21.49 28.02
CA ILE A 370 -22.12 21.25 26.76
C ILE A 370 -22.95 19.99 26.92
N ILE A 371 -24.26 20.12 26.97
CA ILE A 371 -25.22 19.04 27.23
C ILE A 371 -26.07 18.83 25.95
N GLY A 372 -26.39 17.58 25.68
CA GLY A 372 -27.25 17.21 24.53
C GLY A 372 -27.24 15.72 24.29
N GLY A 373 -28.18 15.23 23.49
CA GLY A 373 -28.32 13.83 23.09
C GLY A 373 -27.15 13.32 22.22
N THR A 374 -27.11 12.03 21.98
CA THR A 374 -26.17 11.45 21.01
C THR A 374 -26.44 12.01 19.60
N GLY A 375 -25.42 12.42 18.89
CA GLY A 375 -25.55 13.03 17.56
C GLY A 375 -25.81 14.55 17.55
N SER A 376 -25.86 15.23 18.70
CA SER A 376 -26.09 16.69 18.77
C SER A 376 -24.83 17.55 18.53
N ALA A 377 -23.84 17.03 17.82
CA ALA A 377 -22.64 17.74 17.36
C ALA A 377 -21.72 18.34 18.44
N LYS A 378 -21.83 17.91 19.72
CA LYS A 378 -20.95 18.40 20.82
C LYS A 378 -19.47 18.26 20.52
N SER A 379 -19.05 17.08 20.04
CA SER A 379 -17.65 16.82 19.70
C SER A 379 -17.19 17.66 18.50
N SER A 380 -18.09 17.92 17.54
CA SER A 380 -17.80 18.78 16.38
C SER A 380 -17.49 20.21 16.83
N PHE A 381 -18.27 20.73 17.78
CA PHE A 381 -18.05 22.05 18.36
C PHE A 381 -16.66 22.15 19.01
N VAL A 382 -16.28 21.15 19.83
CA VAL A 382 -14.97 21.14 20.51
C VAL A 382 -13.81 21.01 19.52
N ASN A 383 -13.97 20.19 18.48
CA ASN A 383 -12.92 19.98 17.47
C ASN A 383 -12.56 21.23 16.64
N LEU A 384 -13.45 22.21 16.57
CA LEU A 384 -13.19 23.46 15.88
C LEU A 384 -12.26 24.40 16.67
N LEU A 385 -12.21 24.28 17.99
CA LEU A 385 -11.37 25.15 18.85
C LEU A 385 -9.86 24.97 18.61
N SER A 386 -9.42 23.72 18.45
CA SER A 386 -8.02 23.38 18.15
C SER A 386 -7.76 23.27 16.65
N ARG A 387 -8.68 23.79 15.82
CA ARG A 387 -8.63 23.74 14.36
C ARG A 387 -8.28 22.37 13.80
N LEU A 388 -8.99 21.32 14.29
CA LEU A 388 -8.93 19.98 13.70
C LEU A 388 -9.71 19.93 12.38
N TYR A 389 -10.67 20.83 12.22
CA TYR A 389 -11.43 21.10 11.00
C TYR A 389 -11.61 22.62 10.85
N ASP A 390 -11.72 23.11 9.64
CA ASP A 390 -12.06 24.49 9.35
C ASP A 390 -13.59 24.66 9.16
N VAL A 391 -14.12 25.82 9.55
CA VAL A 391 -15.53 26.16 9.40
C VAL A 391 -15.86 26.51 7.95
N GLU A 392 -17.12 26.26 7.53
CA GLU A 392 -17.59 26.63 6.19
C GLU A 392 -17.93 28.12 6.11
N LYS A 393 -18.61 28.64 7.14
CA LYS A 393 -18.91 30.06 7.29
C LYS A 393 -18.65 30.51 8.70
N GLY A 394 -18.47 31.81 8.87
CA GLY A 394 -18.22 32.44 10.16
C GLY A 394 -16.77 32.33 10.61
N SER A 395 -16.55 32.59 11.87
CA SER A 395 -15.22 32.57 12.49
C SER A 395 -15.26 31.93 13.89
N VAL A 396 -14.20 31.21 14.22
CA VAL A 396 -13.92 30.70 15.57
C VAL A 396 -12.72 31.48 16.10
N ILE A 397 -12.94 32.22 17.15
CA ILE A 397 -11.96 33.14 17.72
C ILE A 397 -11.52 32.56 19.06
N VAL A 398 -10.21 32.42 19.26
CA VAL A 398 -9.57 31.98 20.49
C VAL A 398 -8.52 33.03 20.87
N GLY A 399 -8.50 33.50 22.12
CA GLY A 399 -7.56 34.51 22.57
C GLY A 399 -7.64 35.85 21.81
N GLY A 400 -8.81 36.12 21.20
CA GLY A 400 -9.07 37.38 20.47
C GLY A 400 -8.77 37.36 18.98
N LYS A 401 -8.20 36.26 18.40
CA LYS A 401 -7.91 36.11 16.98
C LYS A 401 -8.58 34.84 16.41
N ASP A 402 -8.85 34.85 15.10
CA ASP A 402 -9.40 33.67 14.42
C ASP A 402 -8.39 32.50 14.47
N VAL A 403 -8.88 31.28 14.72
CA VAL A 403 -8.04 30.08 14.76
C VAL A 403 -7.27 29.84 13.45
N ARG A 404 -7.70 30.41 12.34
CA ARG A 404 -7.04 30.33 11.03
C ARG A 404 -5.82 31.23 10.90
N GLU A 405 -5.64 32.19 11.80
CA GLU A 405 -4.53 33.13 11.81
C GLU A 405 -3.32 32.62 12.61
N TYR A 406 -3.54 31.64 13.49
CA TYR A 406 -2.48 31.05 14.31
C TYR A 406 -1.62 30.05 13.56
N ASP A 407 -0.37 29.88 14.01
CA ASP A 407 0.40 28.69 13.75
C ASP A 407 -0.29 27.46 14.36
N LEU A 408 -0.41 26.38 13.58
CA LEU A 408 -1.16 25.19 14.02
C LEU A 408 -0.53 24.50 15.23
N ASP A 409 0.80 24.47 15.31
CA ASP A 409 1.50 23.81 16.41
C ASP A 409 1.35 24.59 17.69
N VAL A 410 1.41 25.93 17.60
CA VAL A 410 1.18 26.82 18.74
C VAL A 410 -0.27 26.70 19.23
N LEU A 411 -1.24 26.84 18.33
CA LEU A 411 -2.66 26.73 18.70
C LEU A 411 -2.97 25.39 19.38
N ARG A 412 -2.43 24.28 18.87
CA ARG A 412 -2.68 22.94 19.42
C ARG A 412 -1.92 22.65 20.71
N LYS A 413 -0.83 23.36 20.98
CA LYS A 413 -0.15 23.34 22.27
C LYS A 413 -0.94 24.09 23.34
N GLU A 414 -1.47 25.26 22.98
CA GLU A 414 -2.25 26.10 23.92
C GLU A 414 -3.69 25.59 24.13
N VAL A 415 -4.28 24.94 23.12
CA VAL A 415 -5.65 24.37 23.18
C VAL A 415 -5.58 22.85 23.26
N SER A 416 -5.40 22.32 24.46
CA SER A 416 -5.35 20.88 24.70
C SER A 416 -6.73 20.23 24.61
N VAL A 417 -6.83 19.10 23.92
CA VAL A 417 -8.08 18.35 23.71
C VAL A 417 -7.94 16.88 24.11
N VAL A 418 -8.86 16.42 24.95
CA VAL A 418 -9.05 14.98 25.22
C VAL A 418 -10.10 14.44 24.28
N LEU A 419 -9.66 13.64 23.29
CA LEU A 419 -10.54 13.07 22.29
C LEU A 419 -11.49 12.02 22.90
N GLN A 420 -12.67 11.87 22.32
CA GLN A 420 -13.64 10.86 22.76
C GLN A 420 -13.10 9.43 22.60
N LYS A 421 -12.35 9.15 21.53
CA LYS A 421 -11.69 7.86 21.30
C LYS A 421 -10.28 7.92 21.91
N ASN A 422 -10.16 7.42 23.13
CA ASN A 422 -8.89 7.40 23.86
C ASN A 422 -7.95 6.34 23.28
N VAL A 423 -6.84 6.78 22.68
CA VAL A 423 -5.81 5.91 22.12
C VAL A 423 -4.52 6.05 22.91
N LEU A 424 -3.96 4.91 23.32
CA LEU A 424 -2.64 4.81 23.91
C LEU A 424 -1.70 4.09 22.94
N PHE A 425 -0.45 4.49 22.94
CA PHE A 425 0.60 3.85 22.14
C PHE A 425 1.24 2.69 22.91
N SER A 426 1.84 1.75 22.21
CA SER A 426 2.67 0.73 22.84
C SER A 426 3.89 1.38 23.47
N GLY A 427 4.17 1.03 24.72
CA GLY A 427 5.23 1.64 25.52
C GLY A 427 4.83 1.73 27.00
N THR A 428 5.66 2.31 27.83
CA THR A 428 5.37 2.50 29.25
C THR A 428 4.29 3.57 29.47
N ILE A 429 3.71 3.61 30.67
CA ILE A 429 2.79 4.68 31.05
C ILE A 429 3.49 6.03 30.97
N LEU A 430 4.75 6.16 31.46
CA LEU A 430 5.53 7.40 31.37
C LEU A 430 5.73 7.86 29.91
N GLU A 431 6.12 6.95 29.02
CA GLU A 431 6.25 7.27 27.59
C GLU A 431 4.94 7.77 26.99
N ASN A 432 3.82 7.15 27.37
CA ASN A 432 2.50 7.61 26.93
C ASN A 432 2.11 8.97 27.47
N LEU A 433 2.54 9.33 28.66
CA LEU A 433 2.30 10.65 29.26
C LEU A 433 3.13 11.74 28.59
N ARG A 434 4.40 11.45 28.29
CA ARG A 434 5.33 12.36 27.59
C ARG A 434 4.92 12.76 26.18
N TRP A 435 3.89 12.14 25.63
CA TRP A 435 3.24 12.67 24.42
C TRP A 435 2.56 14.04 24.64
N GLY A 436 2.27 14.40 25.90
CA GLY A 436 1.78 15.73 26.25
C GLY A 436 2.91 16.77 26.31
N ASP A 437 4.01 16.39 26.96
CA ASP A 437 5.24 17.18 27.02
C ASP A 437 6.44 16.21 27.04
N GLU A 438 7.26 16.28 25.99
CA GLU A 438 8.42 15.41 25.79
C GLU A 438 9.48 15.60 26.90
N ASN A 439 9.59 16.80 27.47
CA ASN A 439 10.55 17.15 28.50
C ASN A 439 10.02 16.93 29.92
N ALA A 440 8.78 16.46 30.08
CA ALA A 440 8.17 16.27 31.39
C ALA A 440 8.99 15.28 32.25
N THR A 441 9.28 15.68 33.46
CA THR A 441 9.94 14.86 34.47
C THR A 441 9.00 13.75 34.98
N ASP A 442 9.55 12.71 35.58
CA ASP A 442 8.76 11.64 36.18
C ASP A 442 7.80 12.19 37.28
N GLU A 443 8.27 13.18 38.01
CA GLU A 443 7.49 13.81 39.09
C GLU A 443 6.28 14.58 38.54
N GLU A 444 6.45 15.29 37.42
CA GLU A 444 5.36 15.96 36.72
C GLU A 444 4.35 14.97 36.13
N CYS A 445 4.82 13.89 35.54
CA CYS A 445 3.97 12.81 35.05
C CYS A 445 3.15 12.17 36.18
N ILE A 446 3.78 11.90 37.33
CA ILE A 446 3.11 11.37 38.54
C ILE A 446 2.09 12.37 39.04
N ARG A 447 2.42 13.67 39.10
CA ARG A 447 1.52 14.73 39.50
C ARG A 447 0.30 14.83 38.57
N ALA A 448 0.48 14.79 37.25
CA ALA A 448 -0.60 14.77 36.27
C ALA A 448 -1.52 13.54 36.46
N CYS A 449 -0.95 12.37 36.73
CA CYS A 449 -1.72 11.16 37.00
C CYS A 449 -2.56 11.28 38.30
N LYS A 450 -2.03 11.90 39.36
CA LYS A 450 -2.78 12.17 40.57
C LYS A 450 -3.95 13.14 40.31
N LEU A 451 -3.75 14.14 39.48
CA LEU A 451 -4.83 15.06 39.09
C LEU A 451 -5.93 14.36 38.29
N ALA A 452 -5.55 13.45 37.39
CA ALA A 452 -6.48 12.65 36.59
C ALA A 452 -7.08 11.45 37.37
N CYS A 453 -6.77 11.29 38.63
CA CYS A 453 -7.14 10.11 39.47
C CYS A 453 -6.68 8.79 38.82
N ALA A 454 -5.56 8.81 38.10
CA ALA A 454 -4.98 7.63 37.46
C ALA A 454 -4.01 6.87 38.39
N ASP A 455 -3.43 7.53 39.35
CA ASP A 455 -2.51 6.98 40.35
C ASP A 455 -3.11 5.81 41.14
N GLU A 456 -4.41 5.87 41.50
CA GLU A 456 -5.12 4.81 42.23
C GLU A 456 -4.98 3.42 41.59
N PHE A 457 -5.02 3.31 40.27
CA PHE A 457 -4.89 2.02 39.59
C PHE A 457 -3.45 1.73 39.19
N ILE A 458 -2.64 2.76 38.89
CA ILE A 458 -1.23 2.61 38.54
C ILE A 458 -0.43 2.02 39.69
N GLU A 459 -0.65 2.51 40.91
CA GLU A 459 0.03 2.02 42.12
C GLU A 459 -0.29 0.53 42.46
N ARG A 460 -1.37 0.00 41.88
CA ARG A 460 -1.76 -1.42 42.03
C ARG A 460 -1.15 -2.31 40.94
N MET A 461 -0.52 -1.72 39.92
CA MET A 461 0.15 -2.47 38.84
C MET A 461 1.54 -2.91 39.33
N PRO A 462 2.03 -4.09 38.92
CA PRO A 462 3.34 -4.62 39.35
C PRO A 462 4.49 -3.64 39.09
N ASP A 463 4.55 -3.07 37.89
CA ASP A 463 5.61 -2.17 37.44
C ASP A 463 5.24 -0.69 37.57
N LYS A 464 4.11 -0.38 38.23
CA LYS A 464 3.60 0.98 38.45
C LYS A 464 3.65 1.83 37.18
N TYR A 465 4.32 2.98 37.19
CA TYR A 465 4.45 3.91 36.07
C TYR A 465 5.28 3.36 34.90
N ASN A 466 6.10 2.34 35.13
CA ASN A 466 6.84 1.62 34.10
C ASN A 466 6.04 0.47 33.47
N THR A 467 4.79 0.25 33.89
CA THR A 467 3.92 -0.76 33.30
C THR A 467 3.78 -0.53 31.81
N TYR A 468 4.05 -1.58 31.03
CA TYR A 468 3.94 -1.56 29.58
C TYR A 468 2.48 -1.57 29.14
N ILE A 469 2.12 -0.63 28.30
CA ILE A 469 0.81 -0.53 27.64
C ILE A 469 0.92 -1.18 26.25
N GLU A 470 0.06 -2.13 25.98
CA GLU A 470 -0.04 -2.76 24.66
C GLU A 470 -0.64 -1.81 23.63
N GLN A 471 -0.47 -2.12 22.35
CA GLN A 471 -0.99 -1.33 21.24
C GLN A 471 -2.49 -1.04 21.38
N GLY A 472 -2.86 0.24 21.37
CA GLY A 472 -4.22 0.69 21.58
C GLY A 472 -4.71 0.53 23.03
N GLY A 473 -3.83 0.15 23.98
CA GLY A 473 -4.14 -0.04 25.39
C GLY A 473 -5.06 -1.24 25.64
N SER A 474 -4.87 -2.37 24.92
CA SER A 474 -5.71 -3.57 25.08
C SER A 474 -5.71 -4.15 26.48
N ASN A 475 -4.64 -3.94 27.23
CA ASN A 475 -4.43 -4.40 28.61
C ASN A 475 -4.94 -3.45 29.70
N VAL A 476 -5.59 -2.33 29.34
CA VAL A 476 -6.20 -1.38 30.30
C VAL A 476 -7.67 -1.12 29.98
N SER A 477 -8.48 -0.88 31.02
CA SER A 477 -9.91 -0.63 30.84
C SER A 477 -10.19 0.72 30.18
N GLY A 478 -11.38 0.90 29.58
CA GLY A 478 -11.76 2.16 28.94
C GLY A 478 -11.66 3.39 29.85
N GLY A 479 -12.05 3.25 31.12
CA GLY A 479 -11.92 4.31 32.13
C GLY A 479 -10.46 4.61 32.50
N GLN A 480 -9.60 3.59 32.56
CA GLN A 480 -8.17 3.77 32.78
C GLN A 480 -7.51 4.50 31.59
N LYS A 481 -7.83 4.10 30.35
CA LYS A 481 -7.38 4.82 29.13
C LYS A 481 -7.75 6.30 29.18
N GLN A 482 -9.00 6.59 29.52
CA GLN A 482 -9.48 7.97 29.61
C GLN A 482 -8.69 8.78 30.63
N ARG A 483 -8.45 8.24 31.82
CA ARG A 483 -7.66 8.93 32.85
C ARG A 483 -6.22 9.17 32.42
N LEU A 484 -5.58 8.21 31.74
CA LEU A 484 -4.24 8.42 31.20
C LEU A 484 -4.22 9.49 30.10
N CYS A 485 -5.24 9.54 29.21
CA CYS A 485 -5.36 10.60 28.23
C CYS A 485 -5.63 11.98 28.84
N ILE A 486 -6.38 12.04 29.94
CA ILE A 486 -6.56 13.28 30.73
C ILE A 486 -5.21 13.70 31.35
N ALA A 487 -4.47 12.76 31.96
CA ALA A 487 -3.16 13.05 32.53
C ALA A 487 -2.18 13.57 31.48
N ARG A 488 -2.19 12.97 30.27
CA ARG A 488 -1.42 13.45 29.11
C ARG A 488 -1.77 14.88 28.74
N ALA A 489 -3.05 15.22 28.67
CA ALA A 489 -3.51 16.56 28.34
C ALA A 489 -3.17 17.58 29.43
N LEU A 490 -3.12 17.17 30.72
CA LEU A 490 -2.73 18.05 31.84
C LEU A 490 -1.25 18.43 31.81
N LEU A 491 -0.39 17.65 31.17
CA LEU A 491 1.03 17.99 31.01
C LEU A 491 1.27 19.10 29.98
N THR A 492 0.34 19.32 29.05
CA THR A 492 0.40 20.46 28.12
C THR A 492 -0.08 21.77 28.74
N VAL A 493 -0.74 21.70 29.90
CA VAL A 493 -1.32 22.87 30.60
C VAL A 493 -0.48 23.23 31.82
N ASP A 494 -0.20 24.51 32.03
CA ASP A 494 0.61 24.99 33.13
C ASP A 494 0.08 24.56 34.50
N ALA A 495 0.98 24.21 35.41
CA ALA A 495 0.68 23.65 36.72
C ALA A 495 -0.14 24.59 37.62
N ASP A 496 -0.17 25.88 37.36
CA ASP A 496 -0.87 26.90 38.14
C ASP A 496 -2.39 26.90 37.94
N TYR A 497 -2.92 26.21 36.93
CA TYR A 497 -4.38 26.02 36.76
C TYR A 497 -5.01 25.00 37.72
N ARG A 498 -4.21 24.25 38.46
CA ARG A 498 -4.67 23.23 39.41
C ARG A 498 -5.67 23.72 40.47
N PRO A 499 -5.46 24.87 41.14
CA PRO A 499 -6.42 25.37 42.14
C PRO A 499 -7.79 25.66 41.54
N VAL A 500 -7.79 26.20 40.31
CA VAL A 500 -9.01 26.54 39.55
C VAL A 500 -9.79 25.30 39.13
N LEU A 501 -9.11 24.27 38.64
CA LEU A 501 -9.74 23.01 38.23
C LEU A 501 -10.30 22.23 39.46
N LYS A 502 -9.62 22.31 40.61
CA LYS A 502 -10.05 21.66 41.83
C LYS A 502 -11.23 22.39 42.51
N SER A 503 -11.21 23.72 42.54
CA SER A 503 -12.28 24.55 43.12
C SER A 503 -13.58 24.44 42.31
N ASN A 504 -13.48 24.21 41.01
CA ASN A 504 -14.61 24.02 40.09
C ASN A 504 -15.10 22.55 40.01
N GLY A 505 -14.56 21.63 40.81
CA GLY A 505 -15.06 20.27 40.92
C GLY A 505 -14.68 19.31 39.80
N PHE A 506 -13.82 19.72 38.82
CA PHE A 506 -13.42 18.87 37.70
C PHE A 506 -12.54 17.69 38.08
N LEU A 507 -11.85 17.80 39.22
CA LEU A 507 -10.98 16.77 39.75
C LEU A 507 -11.66 15.90 40.81
N THR A 508 -12.94 16.14 41.10
CA THR A 508 -13.73 15.35 42.02
C THR A 508 -14.83 14.60 41.30
N ARG A 509 -14.87 13.28 41.48
CA ARG A 509 -15.96 12.44 40.98
C ARG A 509 -17.24 12.83 41.73
N ASP A 510 -18.28 13.32 41.01
CA ASP A 510 -19.58 13.59 41.59
C ASP A 510 -20.16 12.29 42.16
N PRO A 511 -20.36 12.17 43.49
CA PRO A 511 -20.97 10.99 44.11
C PRO A 511 -22.43 10.76 43.68
N ARG A 512 -23.07 11.76 43.03
CA ARG A 512 -24.43 11.67 42.49
C ARG A 512 -24.51 10.82 41.21
N MET A 513 -23.40 10.46 40.57
CA MET A 513 -23.34 9.50 39.46
C MET A 513 -23.54 8.04 39.89
N LYS A 514 -23.81 7.73 41.14
CA LYS A 514 -24.34 6.42 41.53
C LYS A 514 -25.73 6.28 40.92
N GLU A 515 -25.86 5.42 39.92
CA GLU A 515 -27.15 5.06 39.33
C GLU A 515 -28.14 4.75 40.48
N ARG A 516 -29.30 5.44 40.48
CA ARG A 516 -30.33 5.27 41.47
C ARG A 516 -30.71 3.79 41.59
N LYS A 517 -30.76 3.25 42.80
CA LYS A 517 -31.23 1.90 43.08
C LYS A 517 -32.61 1.71 42.41
N LYS A 518 -32.70 0.75 41.49
CA LYS A 518 -33.97 0.40 40.85
C LYS A 518 -34.74 -0.57 41.73
N TYR A 519 -36.06 -0.45 41.74
CA TYR A 519 -36.96 -1.35 42.44
C TYR A 519 -36.67 -2.81 42.04
N GLY A 520 -36.58 -3.71 43.04
CA GLY A 520 -36.26 -5.12 42.82
C GLY A 520 -34.75 -5.47 42.68
N LEU A 521 -33.85 -4.48 42.70
CA LEU A 521 -32.40 -4.72 42.67
C LEU A 521 -31.73 -4.41 43.98
N LYS A 522 -30.65 -5.15 44.36
CA LYS A 522 -29.84 -4.86 45.56
C LYS A 522 -28.99 -3.58 45.42
N ALA A 523 -28.66 -3.19 44.17
CA ALA A 523 -28.00 -1.94 43.76
C ALA A 523 -28.52 -1.54 42.38
N ALA A 524 -28.01 -0.47 41.77
CA ALA A 524 -28.49 0.02 40.49
C ALA A 524 -28.56 -1.08 39.40
N ARG A 525 -27.63 -2.05 39.42
CA ARG A 525 -27.56 -3.17 38.47
C ARG A 525 -27.40 -4.56 39.08
N ARG A 526 -27.41 -4.72 40.41
CA ARG A 526 -27.30 -6.02 41.10
C ARG A 526 -28.68 -6.61 41.36
N ALA A 527 -29.04 -7.62 40.59
CA ALA A 527 -30.19 -8.46 40.87
C ALA A 527 -29.92 -9.37 42.08
N PRO A 528 -30.95 -9.76 42.90
CA PRO A 528 -30.83 -10.83 43.88
C PRO A 528 -30.47 -12.12 43.13
N GLN A 529 -29.42 -12.81 43.59
CA GLN A 529 -29.08 -14.13 43.05
C GLN A 529 -30.06 -15.16 43.63
N PHE A 530 -30.91 -15.72 42.79
CA PHE A 530 -31.73 -16.87 43.18
C PHE A 530 -30.86 -18.11 43.06
N SER A 531 -30.45 -18.71 44.16
CA SER A 531 -29.92 -20.07 44.14
C SER A 531 -31.10 -21.01 43.93
N LYS A 532 -31.11 -21.73 42.79
CA LYS A 532 -31.92 -22.93 42.65
C LYS A 532 -31.39 -23.97 43.66
N ARG A 533 -32.24 -24.39 44.59
CA ARG A 533 -32.08 -25.68 45.27
C ARG A 533 -32.39 -26.79 44.30
#